data_d50d4929341583273e94f2a9d4cb2f2c
#
_entry.id   d50d4929341583273e94f2a9d4cb2f2c
#
_cell.length_a   1.000
_cell.length_b   1.000
_cell.length_c   1.000
_cell.angle_alpha   90.00
_cell.angle_beta   90.00
_cell.angle_gamma   90.00
#
_symmetry.space_group_name_H-M   'P 1'
#
loop_
_entity.id
_entity.type
_entity.pdbx_description
1 polymer ?
#
loop_
_entity_poly.entity_id
_entity_poly.type
_entity_poly.pdbx_seq_one_letter_code
_entity_poly.pdbx_strand_id
1 'polypeptide(L)'
;AYDVGNKELAKSYGVVKVDQEQVVGFQEKPSDPQSSLVSIACYAFPAKTLSLFHSYLSDGNNPDEPGWFLQWLYPNYSVYAFSFDGAWFDIGTPESYIGAVAWALNDGTLVDSEAILSGTTLGKNVHVMSGAKITDSHIENSVVFPNAIVDSCHLKNSIIDEATQIRNIDLSGALIGAHTQIG
;
A
#
# COMPACT_ATOMS: atom_id res chain seq x y z
N ALA A 1 5.21 10.88 10.29
CA ALA A 1 3.94 10.39 10.85
C ALA A 1 2.76 10.91 10.03
N TYR A 2 1.68 10.15 9.99
CA TYR A 2 0.47 10.46 9.22
C TYR A 2 -0.78 10.27 10.10
N ASP A 3 -1.74 11.19 10.00
CA ASP A 3 -3.02 11.06 10.70
C ASP A 3 -3.99 10.25 9.83
N VAL A 4 -4.30 9.02 10.26
CA VAL A 4 -5.26 8.14 9.55
C VAL A 4 -6.71 8.51 9.85
N GLY A 5 -6.96 9.57 10.64
CA GLY A 5 -8.27 10.13 10.96
C GLY A 5 -9.17 9.27 11.84
N ASN A 6 -8.77 8.02 12.13
CA ASN A 6 -9.59 7.07 12.88
C ASN A 6 -8.70 6.14 13.72
N LYS A 7 -9.00 6.02 15.01
CA LYS A 7 -8.26 5.15 15.94
C LYS A 7 -8.38 3.66 15.61
N GLU A 8 -9.48 3.21 15.03
CA GLU A 8 -9.63 1.82 14.61
C GLU A 8 -8.62 1.44 13.53
N LEU A 9 -8.39 2.33 12.56
CA LEU A 9 -7.36 2.13 11.53
C LEU A 9 -5.95 2.15 12.15
N ALA A 10 -5.74 2.97 13.17
CA ALA A 10 -4.44 3.10 13.83
C ALA A 10 -3.98 1.82 14.55
N LYS A 11 -4.87 0.88 14.86
CA LYS A 11 -4.53 -0.41 15.50
C LYS A 11 -3.54 -1.26 14.72
N SER A 12 -3.46 -1.05 13.40
CA SER A 12 -2.55 -1.82 12.52
C SER A 12 -1.14 -1.25 12.45
N TYR A 13 -0.88 -0.11 13.11
CA TYR A 13 0.35 0.67 12.96
C TYR A 13 1.00 1.01 14.29
N GLY A 14 2.21 1.52 14.24
CA GLY A 14 2.84 2.19 15.37
C GLY A 14 2.14 3.52 15.64
N VAL A 15 1.48 3.64 16.77
CA VAL A 15 0.72 4.85 17.17
C VAL A 15 1.63 5.82 17.88
N VAL A 16 1.61 7.08 17.44
CA VAL A 16 2.50 8.15 17.92
C VAL A 16 1.69 9.21 18.69
N LYS A 17 2.23 9.65 19.83
CA LYS A 17 1.77 10.83 20.53
C LYS A 17 2.90 11.86 20.54
N VAL A 18 2.61 13.08 20.13
CA VAL A 18 3.60 14.16 20.01
C VAL A 18 3.23 15.35 20.89
N ASP A 19 4.25 16.04 21.37
CA ASP A 19 4.16 17.38 21.96
C ASP A 19 5.25 18.23 21.30
N GLN A 20 4.87 19.31 20.62
CA GLN A 20 5.79 20.17 19.86
C GLN A 20 6.77 19.37 18.97
N GLU A 21 6.25 18.44 18.14
CA GLU A 21 7.02 17.54 17.27
C GLU A 21 7.84 16.45 18.00
N GLN A 22 8.06 16.55 19.30
CA GLN A 22 8.72 15.51 20.07
C GLN A 22 7.76 14.36 20.36
N VAL A 23 8.21 13.13 20.14
CA VAL A 23 7.46 11.93 20.50
C VAL A 23 7.46 11.76 22.01
N VAL A 24 6.27 11.84 22.61
CA VAL A 24 6.03 11.65 24.05
C VAL A 24 5.31 10.34 24.35
N GLY A 25 4.92 9.61 23.32
CA GLY A 25 4.32 8.28 23.41
C GLY A 25 4.45 7.54 22.08
N PHE A 26 4.77 6.25 22.17
CA PHE A 26 4.80 5.35 21.03
C PHE A 26 4.30 3.98 21.46
N GLN A 27 3.39 3.40 20.69
CA GLN A 27 2.81 2.08 20.94
C GLN A 27 2.74 1.32 19.61
N GLU A 28 3.42 0.18 19.51
CA GLU A 28 3.33 -0.67 18.33
C GLU A 28 2.06 -1.49 18.35
N LYS A 29 1.22 -1.33 17.32
CA LYS A 29 -0.05 -2.06 17.09
C LYS A 29 -0.91 -2.22 18.36
N PRO A 30 -1.27 -1.13 19.06
CA PRO A 30 -2.02 -1.22 20.30
C PRO A 30 -3.46 -1.65 20.06
N SER A 31 -4.03 -2.43 20.96
CA SER A 31 -5.45 -2.78 20.95
C SER A 31 -6.37 -1.58 21.25
N ASP A 32 -5.86 -0.59 22.00
CA ASP A 32 -6.54 0.66 22.33
C ASP A 32 -5.64 1.87 22.01
N PRO A 33 -5.67 2.35 20.75
CA PRO A 33 -4.83 3.47 20.33
C PRO A 33 -5.18 4.79 21.03
N GLN A 34 -4.15 5.49 21.54
CA GLN A 34 -4.34 6.79 22.18
C GLN A 34 -4.40 7.96 21.18
N SER A 35 -4.03 7.73 19.93
CA SER A 35 -3.99 8.72 18.85
C SER A 35 -4.38 8.06 17.51
N SER A 36 -4.80 8.87 16.54
CA SER A 36 -4.89 8.47 15.12
C SER A 36 -3.63 8.79 14.31
N LEU A 37 -2.62 9.43 14.94
CA LEU A 37 -1.34 9.70 14.33
C LEU A 37 -0.49 8.42 14.35
N VAL A 38 -0.06 7.95 13.17
CA VAL A 38 0.67 6.69 13.02
C VAL A 38 2.05 6.91 12.38
N SER A 39 2.98 6.04 12.73
CA SER A 39 4.26 5.92 12.06
C SER A 39 4.08 5.27 10.69
N ILE A 40 4.74 5.83 9.67
CA ILE A 40 4.63 5.38 8.27
C ILE A 40 5.85 4.56 7.82
N ALA A 41 6.62 4.01 8.74
CA ALA A 41 7.84 3.25 8.48
C ALA A 41 8.94 4.01 7.69
N CYS A 42 8.88 5.34 7.71
CA CYS A 42 9.93 6.20 7.15
C CYS A 42 10.72 6.85 8.29
N TYR A 43 11.95 6.39 8.53
CA TYR A 43 12.77 6.79 9.67
C TYR A 43 14.11 7.35 9.24
N ALA A 44 14.56 8.41 9.92
CA ALA A 44 15.90 8.95 9.78
C ALA A 44 16.66 8.82 11.10
N PHE A 45 17.73 8.03 11.12
CA PHE A 45 18.55 7.81 12.29
C PHE A 45 19.92 8.48 12.13
N PRO A 46 20.37 9.30 13.09
CA PRO A 46 21.77 9.73 13.15
C PRO A 46 22.70 8.51 13.23
N ALA A 47 23.89 8.58 12.63
CA ALA A 47 24.83 7.47 12.61
C ALA A 47 25.15 6.93 14.02
N LYS A 48 25.23 7.80 15.03
CA LYS A 48 25.43 7.42 16.43
C LYS A 48 24.32 6.53 17.01
N THR A 49 23.12 6.55 16.43
CA THR A 49 21.98 5.75 16.88
C THR A 49 22.09 4.29 16.40
N LEU A 50 22.91 4.03 15.37
CA LEU A 50 23.04 2.68 14.80
C LEU A 50 23.55 1.65 15.80
N SER A 51 24.39 2.05 16.77
CA SER A 51 24.86 1.15 17.84
C SER A 51 23.73 0.70 18.77
N LEU A 52 22.66 1.49 18.89
CA LEU A 52 21.53 1.18 19.75
C LEU A 52 20.69 0.00 19.21
N PHE A 53 20.73 -0.27 17.90
CA PHE A 53 20.12 -1.47 17.35
C PHE A 53 20.76 -2.74 17.91
N HIS A 54 22.10 -2.75 18.04
CA HIS A 54 22.79 -3.88 18.66
C HIS A 54 22.40 -4.04 20.14
N SER A 55 22.33 -2.95 20.89
CA SER A 55 21.91 -2.99 22.30
C SER A 55 20.47 -3.51 22.42
N TYR A 56 19.55 -2.97 21.62
CA TYR A 56 18.16 -3.41 21.57
C TYR A 56 18.03 -4.93 21.32
N LEU A 57 18.75 -5.46 20.34
CA LEU A 57 18.70 -6.87 19.98
C LEU A 57 19.40 -7.75 21.04
N SER A 58 20.51 -7.26 21.61
CA SER A 58 21.25 -7.99 22.65
C SER A 58 20.46 -8.12 23.96
N ASP A 59 19.56 -7.18 24.23
CA ASP A 59 18.65 -7.22 25.38
C ASP A 59 17.48 -8.22 25.16
N GLY A 60 17.44 -8.93 24.04
CA GLY A 60 16.44 -9.94 23.73
C GLY A 60 15.10 -9.37 23.28
N ASN A 61 15.07 -8.11 22.83
CA ASN A 61 13.86 -7.47 22.32
C ASN A 61 13.45 -8.02 20.93
N ASN A 62 12.22 -7.74 20.51
CA ASN A 62 11.65 -8.21 19.26
C ASN A 62 12.48 -7.72 18.04
N PRO A 63 13.08 -8.62 17.25
CA PRO A 63 13.89 -8.26 16.07
C PRO A 63 13.05 -7.90 14.85
N ASP A 64 11.78 -8.26 14.85
CA ASP A 64 10.83 -7.96 13.80
C ASP A 64 10.13 -6.62 14.09
N GLU A 65 9.55 -6.00 13.08
CA GLU A 65 8.76 -4.77 13.19
C GLU A 65 9.52 -3.58 13.85
N PRO A 66 10.04 -2.64 13.05
CA PRO A 66 10.86 -1.49 13.54
C PRO A 66 10.17 -0.62 14.59
N GLY A 67 8.84 -0.66 14.69
CA GLY A 67 8.07 0.07 15.69
C GLY A 67 8.40 -0.34 17.13
N TRP A 68 8.72 -1.60 17.38
CA TRP A 68 9.17 -2.03 18.71
C TRP A 68 10.49 -1.38 19.13
N PHE A 69 11.39 -1.19 18.17
CA PHE A 69 12.62 -0.44 18.44
C PHE A 69 12.32 1.02 18.80
N LEU A 70 11.38 1.69 18.10
CA LEU A 70 10.98 3.05 18.44
C LEU A 70 10.31 3.14 19.81
N GLN A 71 9.47 2.16 20.14
CA GLN A 71 8.83 2.07 21.46
C GLN A 71 9.84 1.91 22.60
N TRP A 72 10.93 1.16 22.37
CA TRP A 72 12.06 1.04 23.29
C TRP A 72 12.91 2.31 23.36
N LEU A 73 13.06 2.99 22.22
CA LEU A 73 13.97 4.13 22.07
C LEU A 73 13.43 5.41 22.71
N TYR A 74 12.16 5.76 22.45
CA TYR A 74 11.62 7.09 22.77
C TYR A 74 11.66 7.47 24.25
N PRO A 75 11.60 6.58 25.26
CA PRO A 75 11.67 6.98 26.65
C PRO A 75 13.04 7.50 27.08
N ASN A 76 14.10 7.10 26.39
CA ASN A 76 15.48 7.38 26.77
C ASN A 76 16.23 8.31 25.79
N TYR A 77 15.68 8.51 24.59
CA TYR A 77 16.28 9.30 23.53
C TYR A 77 15.24 10.23 22.90
N SER A 78 15.67 11.43 22.53
CA SER A 78 14.78 12.36 21.82
C SER A 78 14.45 11.82 20.44
N VAL A 79 13.17 11.54 20.21
CA VAL A 79 12.60 11.14 18.93
C VAL A 79 11.62 12.23 18.51
N TYR A 80 11.65 12.60 17.24
CA TYR A 80 10.77 13.61 16.68
C TYR A 80 9.94 13.01 15.57
N ALA A 81 8.70 13.47 15.42
CA ALA A 81 7.81 13.09 14.36
C ALA A 81 7.51 14.28 13.46
N PHE A 82 7.77 14.13 12.18
CA PHE A 82 7.33 15.06 11.16
C PHE A 82 5.98 14.61 10.61
N SER A 83 4.95 15.41 10.80
CA SER A 83 3.61 15.15 10.24
C SER A 83 3.45 15.95 8.95
N PHE A 84 2.75 15.37 7.98
CA PHE A 84 2.50 16.01 6.69
C PHE A 84 1.03 15.84 6.27
N ASP A 85 0.58 16.78 5.46
CA ASP A 85 -0.71 16.73 4.78
C ASP A 85 -0.53 16.12 3.40
N GLY A 86 -1.53 15.39 2.92
CA GLY A 86 -1.49 14.76 1.61
C GLY A 86 -1.95 13.31 1.66
N ALA A 87 -1.60 12.55 0.63
CA ALA A 87 -1.95 11.14 0.56
C ALA A 87 -0.79 10.27 1.04
N TRP A 88 -1.14 9.27 1.83
CA TRP A 88 -0.28 8.16 2.19
C TRP A 88 -1.07 6.85 2.05
N PHE A 89 -0.45 5.84 1.48
CA PHE A 89 -1.04 4.52 1.31
C PHE A 89 -0.07 3.45 1.80
N ASP A 90 -0.55 2.59 2.69
CA ASP A 90 0.12 1.34 3.01
C ASP A 90 -0.34 0.28 2.03
N ILE A 91 0.52 -0.04 1.07
CA ILE A 91 0.21 -0.97 -0.04
C ILE A 91 0.52 -2.40 0.41
N GLY A 92 -0.25 -2.90 1.37
CA GLY A 92 -0.14 -4.26 1.90
C GLY A 92 -1.20 -5.23 1.38
N THR A 93 -2.24 -4.73 0.70
CA THR A 93 -3.33 -5.56 0.16
C THR A 93 -3.72 -5.13 -1.26
N PRO A 94 -4.40 -6.00 -2.03
CA PRO A 94 -4.93 -5.63 -3.34
C PRO A 94 -5.84 -4.39 -3.28
N GLU A 95 -6.67 -4.30 -2.25
CA GLU A 95 -7.59 -3.18 -2.05
C GLU A 95 -6.84 -1.86 -1.82
N SER A 96 -5.79 -1.85 -0.97
CA SER A 96 -5.00 -0.65 -0.72
C SER A 96 -4.19 -0.23 -1.95
N TYR A 97 -3.70 -1.18 -2.74
CA TYR A 97 -3.04 -0.90 -4.02
C TYR A 97 -4.01 -0.26 -5.03
N ILE A 98 -5.19 -0.86 -5.24
CA ILE A 98 -6.23 -0.31 -6.12
C ILE A 98 -6.67 1.07 -5.62
N GLY A 99 -6.81 1.26 -4.32
CA GLY A 99 -7.13 2.54 -3.71
C GLY A 99 -6.09 3.62 -4.01
N ALA A 100 -4.80 3.29 -3.96
CA ALA A 100 -3.71 4.20 -4.32
C ALA A 100 -3.74 4.55 -5.81
N VAL A 101 -3.98 3.57 -6.68
CA VAL A 101 -4.12 3.78 -8.13
C VAL A 101 -5.35 4.66 -8.43
N ALA A 102 -6.49 4.39 -7.81
CA ALA A 102 -7.71 5.17 -7.98
C ALA A 102 -7.51 6.64 -7.56
N TRP A 103 -6.82 6.87 -6.43
CA TRP A 103 -6.47 8.22 -6.01
C TRP A 103 -5.56 8.93 -7.03
N ALA A 104 -4.55 8.24 -7.53
CA ALA A 104 -3.61 8.81 -8.51
C ALA A 104 -4.29 9.12 -9.86
N LEU A 105 -5.22 8.30 -10.29
CA LEU A 105 -5.95 8.46 -11.56
C LEU A 105 -7.12 9.43 -11.47
N ASN A 106 -7.65 9.70 -10.28
CA ASN A 106 -8.73 10.65 -10.02
C ASN A 106 -9.91 10.48 -10.99
N ASP A 107 -10.54 9.31 -10.99
CA ASP A 107 -11.60 8.87 -11.89
C ASP A 107 -11.18 8.69 -13.37
N GLY A 108 -9.91 8.93 -13.70
CA GLY A 108 -9.38 8.77 -15.04
C GLY A 108 -8.94 7.34 -15.38
N THR A 109 -8.34 7.22 -16.56
CA THR A 109 -7.70 5.99 -17.04
C THR A 109 -6.27 6.32 -17.48
N LEU A 110 -5.36 5.37 -17.26
CA LEU A 110 -4.01 5.42 -17.81
C LEU A 110 -3.79 4.18 -18.66
N VAL A 111 -3.55 4.39 -19.95
CA VAL A 111 -3.31 3.30 -20.90
C VAL A 111 -1.95 3.55 -21.56
N ASP A 112 -1.06 2.58 -21.45
CA ASP A 112 0.24 2.63 -22.09
C ASP A 112 0.11 2.62 -23.62
N SER A 113 1.00 3.32 -24.32
CA SER A 113 0.99 3.43 -25.79
C SER A 113 1.22 2.11 -26.51
N GLU A 114 1.82 1.11 -25.85
CA GLU A 114 2.06 -0.23 -26.40
C GLU A 114 0.93 -1.22 -26.05
N ALA A 115 -0.07 -0.79 -25.29
CA ALA A 115 -1.24 -1.61 -24.99
C ALA A 115 -2.20 -1.67 -26.20
N ILE A 116 -2.79 -2.82 -26.41
CA ILE A 116 -3.75 -3.05 -27.51
C ILE A 116 -5.14 -3.28 -26.94
N LEU A 117 -6.07 -2.41 -27.31
CA LEU A 117 -7.48 -2.47 -26.89
C LEU A 117 -8.36 -2.65 -28.13
N SER A 118 -9.26 -3.64 -28.12
CA SER A 118 -10.23 -3.89 -29.20
C SER A 118 -11.58 -4.29 -28.61
N GLY A 119 -12.67 -3.66 -29.00
CA GLY A 119 -14.02 -3.97 -28.49
C GLY A 119 -14.19 -3.73 -26.98
N THR A 120 -13.25 -3.04 -26.32
CA THR A 120 -13.14 -2.91 -24.87
C THR A 120 -13.70 -1.58 -24.38
N THR A 121 -14.40 -1.62 -23.25
CA THR A 121 -14.86 -0.44 -22.51
C THR A 121 -14.08 -0.29 -21.21
N LEU A 122 -13.48 0.87 -21.01
CA LEU A 122 -12.82 1.24 -19.75
C LEU A 122 -13.72 2.18 -18.96
N GLY A 123 -14.03 1.79 -17.73
CA GLY A 123 -14.63 2.64 -16.71
C GLY A 123 -13.62 3.51 -16.01
N LYS A 124 -13.93 3.93 -14.77
CA LYS A 124 -13.05 4.78 -13.97
C LYS A 124 -11.88 4.00 -13.36
N ASN A 125 -10.80 4.70 -13.06
CA ASN A 125 -9.65 4.22 -12.31
C ASN A 125 -9.06 2.91 -12.89
N VAL A 126 -8.82 2.91 -14.19
CA VAL A 126 -8.21 1.78 -14.88
C VAL A 126 -6.79 2.12 -15.30
N HIS A 127 -5.84 1.27 -14.93
CA HIS A 127 -4.46 1.34 -15.40
C HIS A 127 -4.14 0.11 -16.26
N VAL A 128 -3.81 0.33 -17.52
CA VAL A 128 -3.38 -0.71 -18.46
C VAL A 128 -1.92 -0.45 -18.82
N MET A 129 -1.07 -1.42 -18.52
CA MET A 129 0.38 -1.29 -18.71
C MET A 129 0.84 -1.82 -20.06
N SER A 130 2.13 -1.58 -20.37
CA SER A 130 2.80 -1.87 -21.65
C SER A 130 2.59 -3.30 -22.11
N GLY A 131 2.32 -3.47 -23.41
CA GLY A 131 2.16 -4.77 -24.06
C GLY A 131 0.91 -5.57 -23.68
N ALA A 132 0.07 -5.06 -22.76
CA ALA A 132 -1.20 -5.70 -22.41
C ALA A 132 -2.15 -5.72 -23.62
N LYS A 133 -2.89 -6.82 -23.78
CA LYS A 133 -3.89 -7.01 -24.86
C LYS A 133 -5.25 -7.27 -24.24
N ILE A 134 -6.21 -6.40 -24.54
CA ILE A 134 -7.55 -6.47 -23.97
C ILE A 134 -8.57 -6.47 -25.12
N THR A 135 -9.38 -7.52 -25.21
CA THR A 135 -10.35 -7.71 -26.28
C THR A 135 -11.74 -7.94 -25.67
N ASP A 136 -12.77 -7.33 -26.27
CA ASP A 136 -14.20 -7.54 -25.98
C ASP A 136 -14.54 -7.57 -24.48
N SER A 137 -13.90 -6.69 -23.70
CA SER A 137 -13.94 -6.71 -22.24
C SER A 137 -14.45 -5.39 -21.65
N HIS A 138 -14.95 -5.45 -20.41
CA HIS A 138 -15.28 -4.28 -19.61
C HIS A 138 -14.43 -4.25 -18.34
N ILE A 139 -13.74 -3.13 -18.08
CA ILE A 139 -12.80 -3.00 -16.96
C ILE A 139 -13.11 -1.74 -16.17
N GLU A 140 -13.28 -1.85 -14.86
CA GLU A 140 -13.51 -0.76 -13.92
C GLU A 140 -12.65 -0.93 -12.67
N ASN A 141 -12.09 0.17 -12.16
CA ASN A 141 -11.31 0.22 -10.92
C ASN A 141 -10.32 -0.94 -10.79
N SER A 142 -9.50 -1.14 -11.81
CA SER A 142 -8.66 -2.33 -11.95
C SER A 142 -7.32 -2.00 -12.61
N VAL A 143 -6.34 -2.87 -12.39
CA VAL A 143 -5.00 -2.75 -12.96
C VAL A 143 -4.67 -3.98 -13.79
N VAL A 144 -4.23 -3.76 -15.02
CA VAL A 144 -3.75 -4.81 -15.93
C VAL A 144 -2.27 -4.59 -16.18
N PHE A 145 -1.45 -5.51 -15.69
CA PHE A 145 0.01 -5.44 -15.72
C PHE A 145 0.58 -5.77 -17.11
N PRO A 146 1.91 -5.59 -17.31
CA PRO A 146 2.50 -5.75 -18.62
C PRO A 146 2.27 -7.12 -19.24
N ASN A 147 2.06 -7.13 -20.57
CA ASN A 147 1.90 -8.35 -21.37
C ASN A 147 0.73 -9.26 -20.97
N ALA A 148 -0.15 -8.82 -20.09
CA ALA A 148 -1.37 -9.59 -19.75
C ALA A 148 -2.35 -9.62 -20.93
N ILE A 149 -3.08 -10.73 -21.06
CA ILE A 149 -4.12 -10.92 -22.08
C ILE A 149 -5.46 -11.09 -21.37
N VAL A 150 -6.40 -10.21 -21.69
CA VAL A 150 -7.75 -10.20 -21.15
C VAL A 150 -8.72 -10.25 -22.32
N ASP A 151 -9.53 -11.32 -22.42
CA ASP A 151 -10.42 -11.55 -23.54
C ASP A 151 -11.82 -11.95 -23.07
N SER A 152 -12.83 -11.20 -23.50
CA SER A 152 -14.25 -11.46 -23.18
C SER A 152 -14.52 -11.53 -21.67
N CYS A 153 -14.00 -10.54 -20.92
CA CYS A 153 -14.03 -10.50 -19.45
C CYS A 153 -14.72 -9.24 -18.91
N HIS A 154 -15.34 -9.36 -17.72
CA HIS A 154 -15.72 -8.22 -16.90
C HIS A 154 -14.82 -8.17 -15.65
N LEU A 155 -14.04 -7.10 -15.49
CA LEU A 155 -13.13 -6.91 -14.37
C LEU A 155 -13.56 -5.70 -13.53
N LYS A 156 -13.71 -5.93 -12.23
CA LYS A 156 -14.00 -4.89 -11.26
C LYS A 156 -13.14 -5.06 -10.01
N ASN A 157 -12.55 -3.96 -9.52
CA ASN A 157 -11.70 -3.97 -8.31
C ASN A 157 -10.65 -5.09 -8.34
N SER A 158 -10.01 -5.31 -9.50
CA SER A 158 -9.17 -6.48 -9.72
C SER A 158 -7.79 -6.11 -10.23
N ILE A 159 -6.83 -6.97 -9.93
CA ILE A 159 -5.44 -6.87 -10.39
C ILE A 159 -5.13 -8.10 -11.23
N ILE A 160 -4.74 -7.89 -12.47
CA ILE A 160 -4.29 -8.93 -13.40
C ILE A 160 -2.80 -8.74 -13.59
N ASP A 161 -2.00 -9.63 -13.02
CA ASP A 161 -0.56 -9.51 -12.97
C ASP A 161 0.12 -9.85 -14.31
N GLU A 162 1.43 -9.66 -14.38
CA GLU A 162 2.23 -9.75 -15.60
C GLU A 162 2.06 -11.06 -16.35
N ALA A 163 1.94 -10.98 -17.68
CA ALA A 163 1.84 -12.12 -18.60
C ALA A 163 0.73 -13.13 -18.28
N THR A 164 -0.25 -12.72 -17.47
CA THR A 164 -1.46 -13.49 -17.15
C THR A 164 -2.39 -13.53 -18.35
N GLN A 165 -3.06 -14.67 -18.57
CA GLN A 165 -4.06 -14.83 -19.62
C GLN A 165 -5.38 -15.25 -19.02
N ILE A 166 -6.42 -14.44 -19.17
CA ILE A 166 -7.77 -14.74 -18.72
C ILE A 166 -8.78 -14.59 -19.87
N ARG A 167 -9.73 -15.52 -19.95
CA ARG A 167 -10.75 -15.51 -20.99
C ARG A 167 -12.11 -15.95 -20.47
N ASN A 168 -13.15 -15.30 -21.00
CA ASN A 168 -14.56 -15.64 -20.72
C ASN A 168 -14.88 -15.73 -19.23
N ILE A 169 -14.39 -14.78 -18.41
CA ILE A 169 -14.56 -14.80 -16.96
C ILE A 169 -14.89 -13.40 -16.43
N ASP A 170 -15.79 -13.36 -15.45
CA ASP A 170 -16.10 -12.15 -14.68
C ASP A 170 -15.41 -12.21 -13.32
N LEU A 171 -14.61 -11.18 -12.99
CA LEU A 171 -13.85 -11.11 -11.77
C LEU A 171 -14.15 -9.81 -11.01
N SER A 172 -14.36 -9.96 -9.70
CA SER A 172 -14.51 -8.82 -8.80
C SER A 172 -13.69 -9.04 -7.52
N GLY A 173 -12.86 -8.04 -7.17
CA GLY A 173 -11.99 -8.12 -5.99
C GLY A 173 -10.89 -9.19 -6.12
N ALA A 174 -10.46 -9.51 -7.33
CA ALA A 174 -9.51 -10.57 -7.58
C ALA A 174 -8.08 -10.06 -7.75
N LEU A 175 -7.12 -10.82 -7.22
CA LEU A 175 -5.71 -10.73 -7.57
C LEU A 175 -5.31 -12.02 -8.29
N ILE A 176 -5.01 -11.93 -9.58
CA ILE A 176 -4.53 -13.05 -10.39
C ILE A 176 -3.03 -12.87 -10.59
N GLY A 177 -2.26 -13.79 -10.03
CA GLY A 177 -0.80 -13.73 -10.05
C GLY A 177 -0.19 -13.94 -11.44
N ALA A 178 1.04 -13.48 -11.60
CA ALA A 178 1.77 -13.50 -12.86
C ALA A 178 1.81 -14.89 -13.53
N HIS A 179 1.80 -14.90 -14.87
CA HIS A 179 1.86 -16.10 -15.70
C HIS A 179 0.70 -17.10 -15.51
N THR A 180 -0.37 -16.72 -14.84
CA THR A 180 -1.58 -17.57 -14.66
C THR A 180 -2.37 -17.63 -15.96
N GLN A 181 -3.01 -18.78 -16.23
CA GLN A 181 -3.91 -18.98 -17.37
C GLN A 181 -5.26 -19.50 -16.87
N ILE A 182 -6.35 -18.82 -17.25
CA ILE A 182 -7.73 -19.15 -16.88
C ILE A 182 -8.64 -18.98 -18.11
N GLY A 183 -9.50 -19.94 -18.38
CA GLY A 183 -10.48 -19.90 -19.49
C GLY A 183 -10.32 -20.97 -20.53
#